data_83bc6e055db86ce0643eb4ffc87ed8d7
#
_entry.id   83bc6e055db86ce0643eb4ffc87ed8d7
#
_cell.length_a   1.000
_cell.length_b   1.000
_cell.length_c   1.000
_cell.angle_alpha   90.00
_cell.angle_beta   90.00
_cell.angle_gamma   90.00
#
_symmetry.space_group_name_H-M   'P 1'
#
loop_
_entity.id
_entity.type
_entity.pdbx_description
1 polymer ?
#
loop_
_entity_poly.entity_id
_entity_poly.type
_entity_poly.pdbx_seq_one_letter_code
_entity_poly.pdbx_strand_id
1 'polypeptide(L)'
;MMIKEYFINNLSKIENDWKRLEIGTEMTSFQTYDWSLLLLKDIKEKLLRSIFWKPVFVCHLNSGGEVDMIAPLVVQSKSLNLRFYSMMSGICILGEKSYSDYLNFIYNKWSDEAADEIFSFIHENYGGIELRLNNVPENSSLAGYVTNHFELINRDGETAVFVDNPVDADEYYKLLSKNTRQNIRTAYNRLAKNSFECEITMCDTIPDKTTEKVMHDIHNDRFIKKNGLDGKFSIKKFMWTCAHKNNETRHNCVFTALKTLSSSWLLLIRINGEVAGYLCGLKDKDTYYVMQNSFSEKFREFSPGFLACYNLVTRFAGDNEIKCIDFTRGTEDYKYKLNGTEKHLCNFTFNI
;
A
#
# COMPACT_ATOMS: atom_id res chain seq x y z
N MET A 1 2.09 17.17 -30.03
CA MET A 1 1.51 16.29 -28.98
C MET A 1 1.76 14.84 -29.37
N MET A 2 2.55 14.13 -28.59
CA MET A 2 2.83 12.71 -28.84
C MET A 2 2.28 11.85 -27.69
N ILE A 3 0.95 11.86 -27.56
CA ILE A 3 0.24 11.04 -26.55
C ILE A 3 -0.28 9.76 -27.18
N LYS A 4 -0.13 8.65 -26.48
CA LYS A 4 -0.78 7.36 -26.80
C LYS A 4 -1.53 6.84 -25.60
N GLU A 5 -2.70 6.29 -25.87
CA GLU A 5 -3.54 5.67 -24.84
C GLU A 5 -3.49 4.15 -24.96
N TYR A 6 -3.34 3.49 -23.81
CA TYR A 6 -3.36 2.04 -23.71
C TYR A 6 -4.41 1.57 -22.70
N PHE A 7 -4.87 0.34 -22.91
CA PHE A 7 -5.90 -0.31 -22.10
C PHE A 7 -5.40 -1.67 -21.61
N ILE A 8 -6.12 -2.33 -20.72
CA ILE A 8 -5.71 -3.62 -20.15
C ILE A 8 -5.35 -4.66 -21.23
N ASN A 9 -6.10 -4.69 -22.34
CA ASN A 9 -5.91 -5.69 -23.40
C ASN A 9 -4.65 -5.49 -24.26
N ASN A 10 -4.04 -4.33 -24.21
CA ASN A 10 -2.82 -4.01 -24.95
C ASN A 10 -1.69 -3.43 -24.09
N LEU A 11 -1.83 -3.53 -22.76
CA LEU A 11 -0.86 -3.00 -21.79
C LEU A 11 0.53 -3.61 -21.93
N SER A 12 0.62 -4.88 -22.35
CA SER A 12 1.90 -5.56 -22.58
C SER A 12 2.79 -4.87 -23.63
N LYS A 13 2.21 -4.01 -24.48
CA LYS A 13 2.99 -3.25 -25.47
C LYS A 13 3.91 -2.21 -24.86
N ILE A 14 3.61 -1.76 -23.62
CA ILE A 14 4.40 -0.76 -22.89
C ILE A 14 5.12 -1.36 -21.67
N GLU A 15 5.14 -2.67 -21.52
CA GLU A 15 5.79 -3.31 -20.37
C GLU A 15 7.26 -2.93 -20.23
N ASN A 16 8.02 -2.98 -21.33
CA ASN A 16 9.45 -2.63 -21.30
C ASN A 16 9.67 -1.15 -20.97
N ASP A 17 8.85 -0.26 -21.52
CA ASP A 17 8.91 1.17 -21.20
C ASP A 17 8.56 1.42 -19.74
N TRP A 18 7.52 0.78 -19.24
CA TRP A 18 7.12 0.88 -17.84
C TRP A 18 8.24 0.44 -16.90
N LYS A 19 8.81 -0.74 -17.16
CA LYS A 19 9.92 -1.29 -16.34
C LYS A 19 11.18 -0.41 -16.40
N ARG A 20 11.40 0.30 -17.50
CA ARG A 20 12.46 1.30 -17.61
C ARG A 20 12.19 2.55 -16.79
N LEU A 21 10.93 2.96 -16.66
CA LEU A 21 10.52 4.17 -15.93
C LEU A 21 10.35 3.93 -14.42
N GLU A 22 9.91 2.74 -14.00
CA GLU A 22 9.65 2.42 -12.58
C GLU A 22 10.89 2.43 -11.68
N ILE A 23 12.11 2.55 -12.28
CA ILE A 23 13.36 2.71 -11.54
C ILE A 23 13.69 4.16 -11.18
N GLY A 24 12.84 5.10 -11.55
CA GLY A 24 12.98 6.54 -11.22
C GLY A 24 13.07 6.78 -9.71
N THR A 25 13.72 7.88 -9.33
CA THR A 25 14.00 8.20 -7.92
C THR A 25 12.76 8.44 -7.05
N GLU A 26 11.67 8.91 -7.67
CA GLU A 26 10.39 9.13 -6.99
C GLU A 26 9.44 7.91 -7.08
N MET A 27 9.88 6.83 -7.71
CA MET A 27 9.08 5.62 -7.85
C MET A 27 9.27 4.68 -6.66
N THR A 28 8.18 4.03 -6.29
CA THR A 28 8.14 3.03 -5.22
C THR A 28 7.59 1.70 -5.75
N SER A 29 7.61 0.66 -4.95
CA SER A 29 7.01 -0.64 -5.32
C SER A 29 5.54 -0.55 -5.74
N PHE A 30 4.84 0.53 -5.37
CA PHE A 30 3.42 0.73 -5.72
C PHE A 30 3.19 1.22 -7.16
N GLN A 31 4.23 1.67 -7.86
CA GLN A 31 4.19 2.05 -9.28
C GLN A 31 4.75 0.99 -10.21
N THR A 32 5.20 -0.16 -9.69
CA THR A 32 5.75 -1.23 -10.54
C THR A 32 4.69 -1.81 -11.48
N TYR A 33 5.15 -2.26 -12.65
CA TYR A 33 4.30 -2.93 -13.63
C TYR A 33 3.61 -4.16 -13.03
N ASP A 34 4.38 -4.99 -12.31
CA ASP A 34 3.87 -6.23 -11.73
C ASP A 34 2.83 -5.99 -10.63
N TRP A 35 3.03 -4.99 -9.76
CA TRP A 35 2.00 -4.58 -8.79
C TRP A 35 0.75 -4.07 -9.47
N SER A 36 0.90 -3.25 -10.52
CA SER A 36 -0.22 -2.73 -11.30
C SER A 36 -1.03 -3.85 -11.96
N LEU A 37 -0.37 -4.90 -12.47
CA LEU A 37 -1.08 -6.08 -13.01
C LEU A 37 -1.95 -6.78 -11.97
N LEU A 38 -1.53 -6.87 -10.71
CA LEU A 38 -2.36 -7.44 -9.63
C LEU A 38 -3.60 -6.59 -9.38
N LEU A 39 -3.46 -5.27 -9.37
CA LEU A 39 -4.60 -4.35 -9.23
C LEU A 39 -5.59 -4.48 -10.38
N LEU A 40 -5.08 -4.58 -11.61
CA LEU A 40 -5.90 -4.75 -12.82
C LEU A 40 -6.64 -6.10 -12.83
N LYS A 41 -5.98 -7.15 -12.36
CA LYS A 41 -6.60 -8.47 -12.20
C LYS A 41 -7.78 -8.39 -11.24
N ASP A 42 -7.61 -7.73 -10.09
CA ASP A 42 -8.70 -7.54 -9.13
C ASP A 42 -9.87 -6.74 -9.72
N ILE A 43 -9.59 -5.68 -10.48
CA ILE A 43 -10.65 -4.92 -11.18
C ILE A 43 -11.40 -5.82 -12.16
N LYS A 44 -10.70 -6.64 -12.93
CA LYS A 44 -11.27 -7.52 -13.95
C LYS A 44 -12.11 -8.66 -13.35
N GLU A 45 -11.67 -9.23 -12.24
CA GLU A 45 -12.34 -10.36 -11.58
C GLU A 45 -13.60 -9.96 -10.82
N LYS A 46 -13.76 -8.68 -10.47
CA LYS A 46 -14.94 -8.18 -9.76
C LYS A 46 -15.97 -7.62 -10.73
N LEU A 47 -17.09 -8.31 -10.90
CA LEU A 47 -18.15 -8.01 -11.87
C LEU A 47 -18.53 -6.53 -11.92
N LEU A 48 -18.83 -5.89 -10.77
CA LEU A 48 -19.22 -4.48 -10.75
C LEU A 48 -18.08 -3.56 -11.19
N ARG A 49 -16.84 -3.87 -10.79
CA ARG A 49 -15.67 -3.06 -11.19
C ARG A 49 -15.36 -3.23 -12.67
N SER A 50 -15.41 -4.45 -13.19
CA SER A 50 -15.15 -4.70 -14.61
C SER A 50 -16.15 -4.00 -15.55
N ILE A 51 -17.37 -3.72 -15.07
CA ILE A 51 -18.39 -3.00 -15.84
C ILE A 51 -18.21 -1.47 -15.73
N PHE A 52 -17.91 -0.96 -14.53
CA PHE A 52 -17.95 0.47 -14.26
C PHE A 52 -16.57 1.14 -14.19
N TRP A 53 -15.49 0.37 -14.11
CA TRP A 53 -14.12 0.88 -14.02
C TRP A 53 -13.35 0.51 -15.28
N LYS A 54 -12.89 1.52 -15.99
CA LYS A 54 -12.10 1.37 -17.21
C LYS A 54 -10.68 1.86 -16.93
N PRO A 55 -9.71 0.98 -16.69
CA PRO A 55 -8.31 1.38 -16.61
C PRO A 55 -7.79 1.89 -17.94
N VAL A 56 -7.08 3.01 -17.87
CA VAL A 56 -6.55 3.76 -19.00
C VAL A 56 -5.13 4.21 -18.65
N PHE A 57 -4.21 4.03 -19.59
CA PHE A 57 -2.80 4.41 -19.41
C PHE A 57 -2.46 5.45 -20.46
N VAL A 58 -2.37 6.71 -20.04
CA VAL A 58 -2.01 7.82 -20.90
C VAL A 58 -0.50 7.98 -20.89
N CYS A 59 0.13 7.74 -22.02
CA CYS A 59 1.58 7.74 -22.17
C CYS A 59 2.03 8.92 -23.02
N HIS A 60 2.94 9.72 -22.48
CA HIS A 60 3.67 10.71 -23.28
C HIS A 60 4.87 10.05 -23.96
N LEU A 61 5.14 10.45 -25.20
CA LEU A 61 6.30 10.01 -25.98
C LEU A 61 7.20 11.20 -26.23
N ASN A 62 8.49 11.06 -25.93
CA ASN A 62 9.51 12.06 -26.22
C ASN A 62 9.74 12.23 -27.74
N SER A 63 10.57 13.16 -28.13
CA SER A 63 10.90 13.44 -29.54
C SER A 63 11.53 12.24 -30.27
N GLY A 64 12.09 11.29 -29.55
CA GLY A 64 12.61 10.02 -30.08
C GLY A 64 11.54 8.93 -30.25
N GLY A 65 10.29 9.19 -29.81
CA GLY A 65 9.18 8.24 -29.88
C GLY A 65 9.18 7.20 -28.74
N GLU A 66 9.99 7.38 -27.70
CA GLU A 66 10.01 6.54 -26.52
C GLU A 66 9.08 7.08 -25.44
N VAL A 67 8.41 6.19 -24.72
CA VAL A 67 7.57 6.59 -23.57
C VAL A 67 8.47 7.12 -22.45
N ASP A 68 8.20 8.33 -21.97
CA ASP A 68 8.95 8.97 -20.87
C ASP A 68 8.09 9.32 -19.65
N MET A 69 6.75 9.31 -19.78
CA MET A 69 5.82 9.42 -18.66
C MET A 69 4.56 8.60 -18.90
N ILE A 70 4.03 7.96 -17.85
CA ILE A 70 2.77 7.20 -17.88
C ILE A 70 1.86 7.69 -16.75
N ALA A 71 0.64 8.10 -17.07
CA ALA A 71 -0.42 8.35 -16.11
C ALA A 71 -1.33 7.10 -16.02
N PRO A 72 -1.23 6.29 -14.94
CA PRO A 72 -2.05 5.10 -14.76
C PRO A 72 -3.38 5.48 -14.13
N LEU A 73 -4.43 5.56 -14.92
CA LEU A 73 -5.72 6.09 -14.51
C LEU A 73 -6.83 5.01 -14.55
N VAL A 74 -7.91 5.29 -13.84
CA VAL A 74 -9.16 4.52 -13.89
C VAL A 74 -10.32 5.47 -14.11
N VAL A 75 -10.97 5.38 -15.26
CA VAL A 75 -12.21 6.11 -15.54
C VAL A 75 -13.36 5.35 -14.90
N GLN A 76 -14.11 6.02 -14.03
CA GLN A 76 -15.24 5.48 -13.30
C GLN A 76 -16.55 6.01 -13.89
N SER A 77 -17.43 5.11 -14.33
CA SER A 77 -18.76 5.47 -14.85
C SER A 77 -19.76 5.60 -13.71
N LYS A 78 -20.83 6.40 -13.94
CA LYS A 78 -21.98 6.44 -13.01
C LYS A 78 -22.62 5.06 -12.94
N SER A 79 -22.67 4.45 -11.76
CA SER A 79 -23.53 3.29 -11.54
C SER A 79 -24.94 3.72 -11.16
N LEU A 80 -25.92 2.85 -11.44
CA LEU A 80 -27.24 2.92 -10.83
C LEU A 80 -27.07 3.02 -9.31
N ASN A 81 -27.71 4.03 -8.68
CA ASN A 81 -27.71 4.29 -7.25
C ASN A 81 -28.21 3.09 -6.44
N LEU A 82 -27.42 2.06 -6.31
CA LEU A 82 -27.61 1.11 -5.24
C LEU A 82 -27.09 1.79 -3.98
N ARG A 83 -27.98 2.05 -3.05
CA ARG A 83 -27.83 2.83 -1.81
C ARG A 83 -26.61 2.52 -0.93
N PHE A 84 -25.76 1.58 -1.35
CA PHE A 84 -24.57 1.07 -0.65
C PHE A 84 -23.25 1.22 -1.42
N TYR A 85 -23.31 1.67 -2.66
CA TYR A 85 -22.14 1.99 -3.48
C TYR A 85 -22.34 3.38 -4.08
N SER A 86 -21.87 4.42 -3.40
CA SER A 86 -21.65 5.70 -4.06
C SER A 86 -20.45 5.50 -4.99
N MET A 87 -20.70 5.00 -6.18
CA MET A 87 -19.73 5.04 -7.25
C MET A 87 -19.76 6.45 -7.82
N MET A 88 -18.79 7.26 -7.42
CA MET A 88 -18.61 8.58 -7.99
C MET A 88 -18.17 8.42 -9.44
N SER A 89 -18.80 9.14 -10.37
CA SER A 89 -18.24 9.30 -11.71
C SER A 89 -17.03 10.22 -11.62
N GLY A 90 -15.93 9.83 -12.25
CA GLY A 90 -14.71 10.62 -12.23
C GLY A 90 -13.53 9.81 -12.74
N ILE A 91 -12.37 10.40 -12.70
CA ILE A 91 -11.11 9.72 -12.97
C ILE A 91 -10.33 9.64 -11.67
N CYS A 92 -9.67 8.53 -11.43
CA CYS A 92 -8.74 8.41 -10.32
C CYS A 92 -7.45 7.71 -10.77
N ILE A 93 -6.40 7.88 -9.98
CA ILE A 93 -5.15 7.15 -10.20
C ILE A 93 -5.35 5.67 -9.86
N LEU A 94 -4.72 4.77 -10.61
CA LEU A 94 -4.79 3.32 -10.34
C LEU A 94 -4.23 3.00 -8.95
N GLY A 95 -4.96 2.21 -8.17
CA GLY A 95 -4.58 1.86 -6.80
C GLY A 95 -5.18 2.78 -5.74
N GLU A 96 -6.02 3.74 -6.13
CA GLU A 96 -6.67 4.70 -5.22
C GLU A 96 -7.28 4.03 -3.98
N LYS A 97 -7.26 4.77 -2.88
CA LYS A 97 -7.92 4.56 -1.56
C LYS A 97 -7.44 3.39 -0.72
N SER A 98 -7.51 2.18 -1.18
CA SER A 98 -7.30 1.05 -0.28
C SER A 98 -6.25 0.06 -0.75
N TYR A 99 -5.75 0.20 -1.96
CA TYR A 99 -4.85 -0.78 -2.54
C TYR A 99 -3.40 -0.43 -2.35
N SER A 100 -3.05 0.82 -2.64
CA SER A 100 -1.67 1.28 -2.66
C SER A 100 -1.48 2.49 -1.77
N ASP A 101 -0.31 2.59 -1.22
CA ASP A 101 0.25 3.79 -0.62
C ASP A 101 1.18 4.45 -1.65
N TYR A 102 1.54 5.73 -1.52
CA TYR A 102 2.49 6.42 -2.40
C TYR A 102 2.19 6.32 -3.89
N LEU A 103 1.05 6.82 -4.32
CA LEU A 103 0.67 6.83 -5.74
C LEU A 103 1.33 7.99 -6.50
N ASN A 104 1.74 7.73 -7.74
CA ASN A 104 2.39 8.71 -8.60
C ASN A 104 2.15 8.37 -10.08
N PHE A 105 2.43 9.31 -10.99
CA PHE A 105 2.68 8.97 -12.39
C PHE A 105 4.01 8.21 -12.47
N ILE A 106 4.24 7.50 -13.55
CA ILE A 106 5.42 6.66 -13.72
C ILE A 106 6.38 7.37 -14.66
N TYR A 107 7.55 7.76 -14.18
CA TYR A 107 8.59 8.47 -14.91
C TYR A 107 9.96 8.24 -14.29
N ASN A 108 11.00 8.34 -15.08
CA ASN A 108 12.37 8.34 -14.55
C ASN A 108 12.80 9.76 -14.13
N LYS A 109 12.49 10.75 -14.98
CA LYS A 109 12.73 12.17 -14.72
C LYS A 109 11.45 12.94 -15.05
N TRP A 110 11.02 13.80 -14.14
CA TRP A 110 9.84 14.65 -14.34
C TRP A 110 10.06 15.63 -15.50
N SER A 111 9.00 15.88 -16.26
CA SER A 111 8.93 16.90 -17.31
C SER A 111 7.57 17.60 -17.23
N ASP A 112 7.59 18.91 -17.01
CA ASP A 112 6.37 19.73 -17.02
C ASP A 112 5.69 19.68 -18.39
N GLU A 113 6.46 19.68 -19.49
CA GLU A 113 5.95 19.57 -20.85
C GLU A 113 5.17 18.25 -21.05
N ALA A 114 5.73 17.13 -20.58
CA ALA A 114 5.03 15.84 -20.64
C ALA A 114 3.76 15.82 -19.78
N ALA A 115 3.80 16.45 -18.61
CA ALA A 115 2.64 16.60 -17.75
C ALA A 115 1.56 17.47 -18.40
N ASP A 116 1.94 18.63 -18.97
CA ASP A 116 1.02 19.51 -19.70
C ASP A 116 0.30 18.76 -20.83
N GLU A 117 1.02 17.98 -21.63
CA GLU A 117 0.44 17.19 -22.72
C GLU A 117 -0.48 16.08 -22.19
N ILE A 118 -0.11 15.37 -21.12
CA ILE A 118 -0.96 14.35 -20.49
C ILE A 118 -2.25 14.97 -19.94
N PHE A 119 -2.16 16.04 -19.16
CA PHE A 119 -3.35 16.69 -18.59
C PHE A 119 -4.23 17.33 -19.67
N SER A 120 -3.65 17.93 -20.71
CA SER A 120 -4.39 18.42 -21.89
C SER A 120 -5.15 17.29 -22.58
N PHE A 121 -4.50 16.16 -22.82
CA PHE A 121 -5.14 14.98 -23.41
C PHE A 121 -6.30 14.45 -22.52
N ILE A 122 -6.11 14.41 -21.21
CA ILE A 122 -7.17 13.99 -20.27
C ILE A 122 -8.34 14.98 -20.34
N HIS A 123 -8.07 16.28 -20.39
CA HIS A 123 -9.10 17.32 -20.55
C HIS A 123 -9.89 17.17 -21.85
N GLU A 124 -9.21 16.99 -22.97
CA GLU A 124 -9.85 16.88 -24.29
C GLU A 124 -10.72 15.61 -24.42
N ASN A 125 -10.30 14.50 -23.86
CA ASN A 125 -10.97 13.19 -24.05
C ASN A 125 -11.90 12.81 -22.89
N TYR A 126 -11.70 13.37 -21.70
CA TYR A 126 -12.42 13.04 -20.48
C TYR A 126 -12.87 14.28 -19.69
N GLY A 127 -12.75 15.49 -20.25
CA GLY A 127 -13.05 16.74 -19.57
C GLY A 127 -14.48 16.87 -19.05
N GLY A 128 -14.64 17.78 -18.09
CA GLY A 128 -15.91 18.03 -17.43
C GLY A 128 -16.24 17.03 -16.31
N ILE A 129 -15.28 16.23 -15.88
CA ILE A 129 -15.40 15.32 -14.74
C ILE A 129 -14.28 15.57 -13.72
N GLU A 130 -14.49 15.08 -12.52
CA GLU A 130 -13.56 15.21 -11.41
C GLU A 130 -12.37 14.24 -11.56
N LEU A 131 -11.16 14.76 -11.46
CA LEU A 131 -9.94 13.97 -11.34
C LEU A 131 -9.48 13.93 -9.87
N ARG A 132 -9.21 12.73 -9.38
CA ARG A 132 -8.72 12.46 -8.02
C ARG A 132 -7.36 11.80 -8.07
N LEU A 133 -6.39 12.44 -7.44
CA LEU A 133 -5.04 11.93 -7.24
C LEU A 133 -4.80 11.78 -5.74
N ASN A 134 -5.04 10.59 -5.20
CA ASN A 134 -4.92 10.32 -3.77
C ASN A 134 -3.59 9.65 -3.43
N ASN A 135 -3.15 9.82 -2.18
CA ASN A 135 -1.91 9.24 -1.65
C ASN A 135 -0.65 9.65 -2.43
N VAL A 136 -0.65 10.82 -3.04
CA VAL A 136 0.52 11.35 -3.75
C VAL A 136 1.53 11.88 -2.73
N PRO A 137 2.82 11.45 -2.76
CA PRO A 137 3.82 11.99 -1.85
C PRO A 137 3.91 13.51 -1.96
N GLU A 138 3.84 14.22 -0.83
CA GLU A 138 3.80 15.69 -0.81
C GLU A 138 5.01 16.32 -1.50
N ASN A 139 6.17 15.68 -1.38
CA ASN A 139 7.42 16.14 -1.97
C ASN A 139 7.66 15.64 -3.40
N SER A 140 6.67 14.99 -4.04
CA SER A 140 6.81 14.52 -5.42
C SER A 140 6.63 15.65 -6.42
N SER A 141 7.24 15.49 -7.60
CA SER A 141 7.09 16.41 -8.72
C SER A 141 5.63 16.52 -9.16
N LEU A 142 4.86 15.41 -9.14
CA LEU A 142 3.43 15.43 -9.44
C LEU A 142 2.65 16.30 -8.44
N ALA A 143 2.93 16.21 -7.14
CA ALA A 143 2.26 17.05 -6.13
C ALA A 143 2.55 18.53 -6.33
N GLY A 144 3.79 18.88 -6.62
CA GLY A 144 4.22 20.25 -6.95
C GLY A 144 3.51 20.78 -8.19
N TYR A 145 3.50 19.99 -9.26
CA TYR A 145 2.85 20.37 -10.51
C TYR A 145 1.33 20.60 -10.31
N VAL A 146 0.62 19.66 -9.71
CA VAL A 146 -0.83 19.77 -9.47
C VAL A 146 -1.18 20.98 -8.62
N THR A 147 -0.39 21.25 -7.57
CA THR A 147 -0.62 22.39 -6.68
C THR A 147 -0.46 23.72 -7.41
N ASN A 148 0.43 23.80 -8.40
CA ASN A 148 0.74 25.06 -9.10
C ASN A 148 -0.14 25.29 -10.34
N HIS A 149 -0.75 24.26 -10.92
CA HIS A 149 -1.43 24.37 -12.22
C HIS A 149 -2.95 24.19 -12.15
N PHE A 150 -3.51 23.68 -11.03
CA PHE A 150 -4.94 23.42 -10.93
C PHE A 150 -5.59 24.14 -9.75
N GLU A 151 -6.82 24.60 -9.97
CA GLU A 151 -7.70 25.04 -8.88
C GLU A 151 -8.29 23.83 -8.20
N LEU A 152 -7.89 23.60 -6.95
CA LEU A 152 -8.25 22.42 -6.20
C LEU A 152 -9.65 22.56 -5.55
N ILE A 153 -10.55 21.63 -5.84
CA ILE A 153 -11.84 21.50 -5.14
C ILE A 153 -11.59 21.04 -3.70
N ASN A 154 -10.70 20.09 -3.53
CA ASN A 154 -10.28 19.60 -2.21
C ASN A 154 -8.80 19.28 -2.21
N ARG A 155 -8.14 19.61 -1.10
CA ARG A 155 -6.80 19.17 -0.75
C ARG A 155 -6.82 18.74 0.71
N ASP A 156 -6.72 17.47 0.93
CA ASP A 156 -6.46 16.89 2.24
C ASP A 156 -5.24 15.96 2.16
N GLY A 157 -4.97 15.24 3.19
CA GLY A 157 -3.81 14.36 3.18
C GLY A 157 -3.86 13.31 4.28
N GLU A 158 -2.94 12.39 4.17
CA GLU A 158 -2.73 11.34 5.15
C GLU A 158 -1.27 11.35 5.60
N THR A 159 -1.03 10.95 6.83
CA THR A 159 0.31 10.78 7.38
C THR A 159 0.74 9.34 7.23
N ALA A 160 1.94 9.13 6.72
CA ALA A 160 2.66 7.87 6.75
C ALA A 160 3.82 7.97 7.72
N VAL A 161 4.22 6.85 8.31
CA VAL A 161 5.29 6.81 9.32
C VAL A 161 6.34 5.80 8.92
N PHE A 162 7.61 6.21 8.94
CA PHE A 162 8.76 5.36 8.65
C PHE A 162 9.81 5.44 9.76
N VAL A 163 10.69 4.47 9.82
CA VAL A 163 11.86 4.44 10.68
C VAL A 163 13.09 4.34 9.78
N ASP A 164 14.00 5.31 9.86
CA ASP A 164 15.29 5.21 9.20
C ASP A 164 16.05 4.00 9.70
N ASN A 165 16.76 3.31 8.80
CA ASN A 165 17.50 2.13 9.19
C ASN A 165 18.59 2.50 10.20
N PRO A 166 18.56 1.95 11.41
CA PRO A 166 19.57 2.28 12.41
C PRO A 166 20.92 1.65 12.06
N VAL A 167 21.99 2.35 12.42
CA VAL A 167 23.36 1.88 12.21
C VAL A 167 23.67 0.62 13.03
N ASP A 168 23.05 0.51 14.21
CA ASP A 168 23.26 -0.59 15.15
C ASP A 168 21.99 -0.87 15.97
N ALA A 169 21.69 -2.14 16.19
CA ALA A 169 20.49 -2.56 16.91
C ALA A 169 20.48 -2.17 18.39
N ASP A 170 21.64 -2.21 19.06
CA ASP A 170 21.76 -1.86 20.47
C ASP A 170 21.66 -0.35 20.68
N GLU A 171 22.24 0.44 19.76
CA GLU A 171 22.08 1.90 19.75
C GLU A 171 20.62 2.29 19.47
N TYR A 172 19.99 1.66 18.49
CA TYR A 172 18.56 1.85 18.24
C TYR A 172 17.71 1.54 19.47
N TYR A 173 17.98 0.42 20.17
CA TYR A 173 17.29 0.11 21.41
C TYR A 173 17.44 1.19 22.47
N LYS A 174 18.62 1.83 22.58
CA LYS A 174 18.86 2.94 23.52
C LYS A 174 18.08 4.21 23.16
N LEU A 175 17.84 4.48 21.87
CA LEU A 175 17.05 5.62 21.40
C LEU A 175 15.56 5.48 21.74
N LEU A 176 15.04 4.26 21.87
CA LEU A 176 13.66 4.05 22.25
C LEU A 176 13.33 4.57 23.64
N SER A 177 12.11 5.05 23.86
CA SER A 177 11.67 5.53 25.16
C SER A 177 11.84 4.48 26.26
N LYS A 178 12.01 4.91 27.51
CA LYS A 178 12.08 3.99 28.67
C LYS A 178 10.88 3.04 28.72
N ASN A 179 9.68 3.55 28.43
CA ASN A 179 8.46 2.75 28.43
C ASN A 179 8.45 1.73 27.28
N THR A 180 8.91 2.09 26.10
CA THR A 180 9.02 1.19 24.96
C THR A 180 9.99 0.06 25.25
N ARG A 181 11.20 0.38 25.78
CA ARG A 181 12.17 -0.63 26.18
C ARG A 181 11.64 -1.56 27.27
N GLN A 182 10.87 -1.02 28.23
CA GLN A 182 10.23 -1.82 29.26
C GLN A 182 9.16 -2.76 28.67
N ASN A 183 8.38 -2.30 27.69
CA ASN A 183 7.38 -3.12 27.02
C ASN A 183 8.02 -4.30 26.27
N ILE A 184 9.12 -4.05 25.55
CA ILE A 184 9.90 -5.08 24.86
C ILE A 184 10.40 -6.13 25.87
N ARG A 185 11.07 -5.68 26.94
CA ARG A 185 11.56 -6.59 28.00
C ARG A 185 10.43 -7.38 28.65
N THR A 186 9.31 -6.72 28.93
CA THR A 186 8.16 -7.39 29.55
C THR A 186 7.58 -8.46 28.65
N ALA A 187 7.48 -8.23 27.34
CA ALA A 187 7.01 -9.23 26.39
C ALA A 187 7.94 -10.47 26.36
N TYR A 188 9.26 -10.26 26.25
CA TYR A 188 10.23 -11.37 26.27
C TYR A 188 10.27 -12.07 27.63
N ASN A 189 10.20 -11.36 28.75
CA ASN A 189 10.16 -11.95 30.08
C ASN A 189 8.89 -12.81 30.30
N ARG A 190 7.75 -12.39 29.74
CA ARG A 190 6.53 -13.19 29.79
C ARG A 190 6.66 -14.48 28.98
N LEU A 191 7.26 -14.43 27.80
CA LEU A 191 7.57 -15.61 27.01
C LEU A 191 8.48 -16.58 27.80
N ALA A 192 9.57 -16.07 28.35
CA ALA A 192 10.51 -16.85 29.13
C ALA A 192 9.87 -17.47 30.40
N LYS A 193 9.06 -16.69 31.14
CA LYS A 193 8.35 -17.17 32.35
C LYS A 193 7.38 -18.31 32.04
N ASN A 194 6.77 -18.30 30.86
CA ASN A 194 5.87 -19.36 30.41
C ASN A 194 6.61 -20.50 29.69
N SER A 195 7.95 -20.45 29.61
CA SER A 195 8.78 -21.39 28.83
C SER A 195 8.32 -21.49 27.37
N PHE A 196 7.88 -20.37 26.80
CA PHE A 196 7.41 -20.30 25.42
C PHE A 196 8.58 -19.95 24.49
N GLU A 197 8.76 -20.76 23.48
CA GLU A 197 9.67 -20.46 22.37
C GLU A 197 9.06 -19.41 21.45
N CYS A 198 9.83 -18.39 21.09
CA CYS A 198 9.41 -17.34 20.16
C CYS A 198 10.37 -17.31 18.98
N GLU A 199 9.86 -17.65 17.81
CA GLU A 199 10.59 -17.63 16.54
C GLU A 199 10.08 -16.50 15.66
N ILE A 200 11.01 -15.72 15.07
CA ILE A 200 10.70 -14.63 14.12
C ILE A 200 11.48 -14.88 12.85
N THR A 201 10.75 -15.23 11.80
CA THR A 201 11.32 -15.71 10.55
C THR A 201 10.90 -14.84 9.37
N MET A 202 11.88 -14.41 8.56
CA MET A 202 11.63 -13.78 7.26
C MET A 202 11.43 -14.85 6.21
N CYS A 203 10.37 -14.70 5.40
CA CYS A 203 10.00 -15.63 4.34
C CYS A 203 9.84 -14.88 3.02
N ASP A 204 10.30 -15.47 1.92
CA ASP A 204 10.12 -14.92 0.58
C ASP A 204 8.70 -15.13 0.04
N THR A 205 7.97 -16.09 0.62
CA THR A 205 6.58 -16.41 0.27
C THR A 205 5.87 -17.02 1.46
N ILE A 206 4.57 -17.26 1.34
CA ILE A 206 3.79 -17.99 2.36
C ILE A 206 4.26 -19.45 2.36
N PRO A 207 4.77 -20.00 3.48
CA PRO A 207 5.42 -21.30 3.52
C PRO A 207 4.52 -22.47 3.10
N ASP A 208 3.25 -22.45 3.52
CA ASP A 208 2.32 -23.54 3.29
C ASP A 208 0.85 -23.06 3.43
N LYS A 209 -0.09 -23.90 2.96
CA LYS A 209 -1.53 -23.60 3.02
C LYS A 209 -2.09 -23.48 4.42
N THR A 210 -1.51 -24.16 5.41
CA THR A 210 -1.95 -24.07 6.81
C THR A 210 -1.61 -22.71 7.38
N THR A 211 -0.37 -22.27 7.17
CA THR A 211 0.08 -20.92 7.53
C THR A 211 -0.77 -19.84 6.83
N GLU A 212 -1.04 -20.00 5.54
CA GLU A 212 -1.90 -19.08 4.78
C GLU A 212 -3.29 -18.96 5.42
N LYS A 213 -3.93 -20.10 5.72
CA LYS A 213 -5.24 -20.11 6.35
C LYS A 213 -5.22 -19.39 7.71
N VAL A 214 -4.22 -19.69 8.56
CA VAL A 214 -4.09 -19.03 9.87
C VAL A 214 -3.87 -17.52 9.73
N MET A 215 -3.09 -17.07 8.76
CA MET A 215 -2.90 -15.64 8.48
C MET A 215 -4.22 -14.96 8.06
N HIS A 216 -5.03 -15.61 7.21
CA HIS A 216 -6.37 -15.13 6.86
C HIS A 216 -7.29 -15.06 8.08
N ASP A 217 -7.31 -16.09 8.90
CA ASP A 217 -8.15 -16.14 10.11
C ASP A 217 -7.76 -15.00 11.08
N ILE A 218 -6.47 -14.81 11.36
CA ILE A 218 -5.95 -13.70 12.19
C ILE A 218 -6.36 -12.33 11.62
N HIS A 219 -6.27 -12.15 10.31
CA HIS A 219 -6.66 -10.89 9.68
C HIS A 219 -8.16 -10.64 9.84
N ASN A 220 -8.99 -11.63 9.57
CA ASN A 220 -10.44 -11.55 9.67
C ASN A 220 -10.91 -11.28 11.10
N ASP A 221 -10.36 -11.99 12.09
CA ASP A 221 -10.69 -11.79 13.50
C ASP A 221 -10.37 -10.35 13.94
N ARG A 222 -9.19 -9.85 13.57
CA ARG A 222 -8.80 -8.47 13.87
C ARG A 222 -9.71 -7.46 13.19
N PHE A 223 -10.07 -7.69 11.93
CA PHE A 223 -10.95 -6.83 11.18
C PHE A 223 -12.36 -6.79 11.78
N ILE A 224 -12.92 -7.95 12.14
CA ILE A 224 -14.22 -8.07 12.81
C ILE A 224 -14.21 -7.28 14.11
N LYS A 225 -13.18 -7.46 14.94
CA LYS A 225 -13.05 -6.79 16.23
C LYS A 225 -12.86 -5.28 16.11
N LYS A 226 -11.98 -4.83 15.21
CA LYS A 226 -11.71 -3.39 14.96
C LYS A 226 -12.98 -2.64 14.56
N ASN A 227 -13.92 -3.30 13.90
CA ASN A 227 -15.16 -2.71 13.41
C ASN A 227 -16.38 -2.99 14.30
N GLY A 228 -16.16 -3.55 15.51
CA GLY A 228 -17.22 -3.83 16.48
C GLY A 228 -18.25 -4.84 15.99
N LEU A 229 -17.81 -5.80 15.17
CA LEU A 229 -18.68 -6.81 14.55
C LEU A 229 -18.69 -8.15 15.30
N ASP A 230 -18.00 -8.23 16.42
CA ASP A 230 -17.90 -9.40 17.32
C ASP A 230 -19.14 -9.63 18.20
N GLY A 231 -20.10 -8.67 18.19
CA GLY A 231 -21.36 -8.77 18.91
C GLY A 231 -22.38 -9.75 18.30
N LYS A 232 -23.56 -9.87 18.95
CA LYS A 232 -24.68 -10.71 18.48
C LYS A 232 -25.06 -10.38 17.03
N PHE A 233 -25.54 -11.41 16.31
CA PHE A 233 -26.01 -11.27 14.93
C PHE A 233 -27.01 -10.11 14.78
N SER A 234 -26.74 -9.24 13.84
CA SER A 234 -27.68 -8.19 13.41
C SER A 234 -27.70 -8.12 11.88
N ILE A 235 -28.83 -7.67 11.33
CA ILE A 235 -28.96 -7.42 9.89
C ILE A 235 -27.88 -6.44 9.41
N LYS A 236 -27.56 -5.42 10.23
CA LYS A 236 -26.50 -4.45 9.96
C LYS A 236 -25.13 -5.14 9.85
N LYS A 237 -24.81 -6.08 10.73
CA LYS A 237 -23.59 -6.90 10.68
C LYS A 237 -23.54 -7.76 9.42
N PHE A 238 -24.64 -8.43 9.08
CA PHE A 238 -24.73 -9.24 7.87
C PHE A 238 -24.55 -8.41 6.59
N MET A 239 -25.28 -7.29 6.45
CA MET A 239 -25.15 -6.37 5.32
C MET A 239 -23.76 -5.79 5.22
N TRP A 240 -23.16 -5.43 6.36
CA TRP A 240 -21.81 -4.90 6.43
C TRP A 240 -20.78 -5.97 6.02
N THR A 241 -20.91 -7.21 6.51
CA THR A 241 -20.05 -8.34 6.13
C THR A 241 -20.15 -8.64 4.64
N CYS A 242 -21.37 -8.62 4.06
CA CYS A 242 -21.56 -8.79 2.62
C CYS A 242 -20.93 -7.64 1.81
N ALA A 243 -21.08 -6.41 2.27
CA ALA A 243 -20.47 -5.24 1.63
C ALA A 243 -18.93 -5.26 1.72
N HIS A 244 -18.37 -5.74 2.84
CA HIS A 244 -16.94 -5.76 3.08
C HIS A 244 -16.24 -7.04 2.62
N LYS A 245 -16.96 -8.14 2.42
CA LYS A 245 -16.44 -9.32 1.73
C LYS A 245 -15.96 -8.99 0.30
N ASN A 246 -16.53 -7.94 -0.29
CA ASN A 246 -16.05 -7.35 -1.54
C ASN A 246 -14.91 -6.33 -1.34
N ASN A 247 -14.62 -5.89 -0.10
CA ASN A 247 -13.54 -4.94 0.23
C ASN A 247 -12.27 -5.61 0.78
N GLU A 248 -12.22 -6.93 0.87
CA GLU A 248 -10.99 -7.69 1.17
C GLU A 248 -9.92 -7.57 0.07
N THR A 249 -10.11 -6.63 -0.82
CA THR A 249 -9.32 -6.50 -2.05
C THR A 249 -7.86 -6.20 -1.74
N ARG A 250 -7.56 -5.29 -0.80
CA ARG A 250 -6.17 -5.01 -0.40
C ARG A 250 -5.51 -6.26 0.19
N HIS A 251 -6.21 -6.95 1.08
CA HIS A 251 -5.74 -8.19 1.68
C HIS A 251 -5.44 -9.25 0.62
N ASN A 252 -6.38 -9.48 -0.31
CA ASN A 252 -6.21 -10.45 -1.39
C ASN A 252 -5.07 -10.06 -2.35
N CYS A 253 -4.92 -8.78 -2.68
CA CYS A 253 -3.80 -8.31 -3.50
C CYS A 253 -2.45 -8.55 -2.80
N VAL A 254 -2.33 -8.26 -1.50
CA VAL A 254 -1.11 -8.51 -0.73
C VAL A 254 -0.80 -10.00 -0.66
N PHE A 255 -1.80 -10.86 -0.39
CA PHE A 255 -1.59 -12.32 -0.36
C PHE A 255 -1.28 -12.91 -1.73
N THR A 256 -1.82 -12.34 -2.81
CA THR A 256 -1.42 -12.72 -4.16
C THR A 256 0.01 -12.27 -4.43
N ALA A 257 0.40 -11.05 -4.04
CA ALA A 257 1.76 -10.56 -4.18
C ALA A 257 2.76 -11.47 -3.46
N LEU A 258 2.48 -11.89 -2.22
CA LEU A 258 3.32 -12.83 -1.46
C LEU A 258 3.56 -14.18 -2.16
N LYS A 259 2.73 -14.54 -3.12
CA LYS A 259 2.86 -15.79 -3.89
C LYS A 259 3.48 -15.60 -5.27
N THR A 260 3.48 -14.37 -5.79
CA THR A 260 3.76 -14.13 -7.22
C THR A 260 4.82 -13.08 -7.47
N LEU A 261 5.06 -12.15 -6.53
CA LEU A 261 6.02 -11.05 -6.71
C LEU A 261 7.28 -11.25 -5.88
N SER A 262 8.44 -11.17 -6.53
CA SER A 262 9.74 -11.16 -5.86
C SER A 262 9.98 -9.92 -5.00
N SER A 263 9.24 -8.84 -5.27
CA SER A 263 9.26 -7.61 -4.46
C SER A 263 8.41 -7.71 -3.19
N SER A 264 7.69 -8.80 -2.96
CA SER A 264 6.95 -9.01 -1.72
C SER A 264 7.81 -9.65 -0.64
N TRP A 265 7.41 -9.46 0.61
CA TRP A 265 8.08 -10.04 1.77
C TRP A 265 7.09 -10.37 2.88
N LEU A 266 7.43 -11.34 3.71
CA LEU A 266 6.64 -11.82 4.84
C LEU A 266 7.56 -12.05 6.05
N LEU A 267 7.19 -11.51 7.22
CA LEU A 267 7.80 -11.84 8.50
C LEU A 267 6.75 -12.52 9.35
N LEU A 268 7.04 -13.76 9.75
CA LEU A 268 6.21 -14.55 10.65
C LEU A 268 6.76 -14.50 12.08
N ILE A 269 5.88 -14.33 13.05
CA ILE A 269 6.19 -14.58 14.47
C ILE A 269 5.40 -15.80 14.95
N ARG A 270 6.12 -16.79 15.44
CA ARG A 270 5.56 -18.02 16.02
C ARG A 270 5.84 -18.07 17.52
N ILE A 271 4.88 -18.54 18.26
CA ILE A 271 5.02 -18.81 19.69
C ILE A 271 4.65 -20.28 19.90
N ASN A 272 5.59 -21.08 20.39
CA ASN A 272 5.48 -22.54 20.49
C ASN A 272 5.04 -23.21 19.18
N GLY A 273 5.63 -22.78 18.06
CA GLY A 273 5.33 -23.29 16.73
C GLY A 273 4.03 -22.77 16.09
N GLU A 274 3.13 -22.13 16.86
CA GLU A 274 1.88 -21.56 16.33
C GLU A 274 2.12 -20.14 15.80
N VAL A 275 1.49 -19.79 14.67
CA VAL A 275 1.55 -18.43 14.12
C VAL A 275 0.84 -17.46 15.07
N ALA A 276 1.61 -16.63 15.74
CA ALA A 276 1.13 -15.60 16.67
C ALA A 276 0.86 -14.26 15.99
N GLY A 277 1.50 -14.03 14.85
CA GLY A 277 1.30 -12.82 14.05
C GLY A 277 2.16 -12.80 12.80
N TYR A 278 1.97 -11.76 11.99
CA TYR A 278 2.77 -11.54 10.80
C TYR A 278 2.82 -10.06 10.41
N LEU A 279 3.89 -9.69 9.73
CA LEU A 279 4.02 -8.49 8.93
C LEU A 279 4.23 -8.89 7.49
N CYS A 280 3.68 -8.13 6.57
CA CYS A 280 3.99 -8.33 5.16
C CYS A 280 3.78 -7.06 4.35
N GLY A 281 4.38 -7.04 3.16
CA GLY A 281 4.28 -5.93 2.24
C GLY A 281 5.14 -6.07 1.01
N LEU A 282 5.54 -4.93 0.48
CA LEU A 282 6.41 -4.82 -0.69
C LEU A 282 7.76 -4.25 -0.28
N LYS A 283 8.79 -4.50 -1.08
CA LYS A 283 10.10 -3.87 -0.97
C LYS A 283 10.53 -3.34 -2.34
N ASP A 284 11.21 -2.23 -2.34
CA ASP A 284 11.99 -1.75 -3.46
C ASP A 284 13.48 -1.82 -3.13
N LYS A 285 14.31 -0.99 -3.78
CA LYS A 285 15.78 -1.06 -3.65
C LYS A 285 16.28 -1.00 -2.22
N ASP A 286 15.70 -0.12 -1.41
CA ASP A 286 16.25 0.26 -0.10
C ASP A 286 15.18 0.43 0.99
N THR A 287 13.91 0.15 0.68
CA THR A 287 12.78 0.38 1.58
C THR A 287 11.88 -0.85 1.69
N TYR A 288 11.55 -1.24 2.93
CA TYR A 288 10.54 -2.24 3.24
C TYR A 288 9.22 -1.56 3.64
N TYR A 289 8.19 -1.67 2.80
CA TYR A 289 6.85 -1.14 3.07
C TYR A 289 6.01 -2.16 3.80
N VAL A 290 5.57 -1.83 5.02
CA VAL A 290 4.70 -2.68 5.84
C VAL A 290 3.24 -2.40 5.49
N MET A 291 2.64 -3.24 4.66
CA MET A 291 1.25 -3.07 4.24
C MET A 291 0.25 -3.69 5.20
N GLN A 292 0.63 -4.75 5.88
CA GLN A 292 -0.20 -5.41 6.89
C GLN A 292 0.61 -5.79 8.11
N ASN A 293 0.01 -5.53 9.28
CA ASN A 293 0.46 -5.99 10.59
C ASN A 293 -0.74 -6.63 11.29
N SER A 294 -0.71 -7.93 11.47
CA SER A 294 -1.79 -8.68 12.11
C SER A 294 -1.26 -9.67 13.13
N PHE A 295 -2.00 -9.84 14.21
CA PHE A 295 -1.63 -10.76 15.28
C PHE A 295 -2.86 -11.45 15.88
N SER A 296 -2.65 -12.67 16.39
CA SER A 296 -3.66 -13.47 17.05
C SER A 296 -3.94 -12.94 18.46
N GLU A 297 -5.20 -12.76 18.80
CA GLU A 297 -5.63 -12.36 20.14
C GLU A 297 -5.24 -13.39 21.22
N LYS A 298 -5.07 -14.66 20.86
CA LYS A 298 -4.57 -15.74 21.76
C LYS A 298 -3.24 -15.34 22.39
N PHE A 299 -2.39 -14.65 21.64
CA PHE A 299 -1.03 -14.27 22.08
C PHE A 299 -0.89 -12.79 22.44
N ARG A 300 -2.01 -12.07 22.61
CA ARG A 300 -2.02 -10.61 22.83
C ARG A 300 -1.13 -10.15 23.99
N GLU A 301 -1.07 -10.92 25.08
CA GLU A 301 -0.26 -10.59 26.27
C GLU A 301 1.25 -10.53 25.98
N PHE A 302 1.72 -11.19 24.92
CA PHE A 302 3.12 -11.18 24.47
C PHE A 302 3.40 -10.10 23.41
N SER A 303 2.38 -9.30 23.03
CA SER A 303 2.50 -8.21 22.07
C SER A 303 3.16 -8.59 20.72
N PRO A 304 2.77 -9.72 20.08
CA PRO A 304 3.49 -10.26 18.92
C PRO A 304 3.59 -9.28 17.76
N GLY A 305 2.54 -8.48 17.48
CA GLY A 305 2.58 -7.48 16.41
C GLY A 305 3.60 -6.37 16.66
N PHE A 306 3.79 -5.95 17.92
CA PHE A 306 4.82 -4.97 18.27
C PHE A 306 6.22 -5.56 18.23
N LEU A 307 6.39 -6.78 18.74
CA LEU A 307 7.68 -7.49 18.66
C LEU A 307 8.09 -7.73 17.22
N ALA A 308 7.14 -8.09 16.34
CA ALA A 308 7.41 -8.26 14.92
C ALA A 308 7.94 -6.96 14.28
N CYS A 309 7.29 -5.81 14.55
CA CYS A 309 7.75 -4.51 14.06
C CYS A 309 9.14 -4.13 14.59
N TYR A 310 9.38 -4.31 15.88
CA TYR A 310 10.69 -4.06 16.51
C TYR A 310 11.78 -4.94 15.88
N ASN A 311 11.49 -6.24 15.72
CA ASN A 311 12.45 -7.16 15.11
C ASN A 311 12.69 -6.90 13.62
N LEU A 312 11.70 -6.39 12.90
CA LEU A 312 11.90 -5.99 11.50
C LEU A 312 12.93 -4.86 11.40
N VAL A 313 12.81 -3.82 12.24
CA VAL A 313 13.76 -2.70 12.26
C VAL A 313 15.16 -3.17 12.69
N THR A 314 15.26 -3.93 13.77
CA THR A 314 16.56 -4.38 14.30
C THR A 314 17.25 -5.41 13.42
N ARG A 315 16.49 -6.16 12.61
CA ARG A 315 17.02 -7.14 11.66
C ARG A 315 17.92 -6.51 10.61
N PHE A 316 17.55 -5.32 10.15
CA PHE A 316 18.28 -4.62 9.10
C PHE A 316 19.25 -3.55 9.66
N ALA A 317 19.34 -3.42 10.97
CA ALA A 317 20.27 -2.48 11.59
C ALA A 317 21.71 -2.74 11.11
N GLY A 318 22.35 -1.70 10.59
CA GLY A 318 23.69 -1.78 10.01
C GLY A 318 23.76 -2.30 8.57
N ASP A 319 22.64 -2.66 7.96
CA ASP A 319 22.59 -3.01 6.54
C ASP A 319 22.57 -1.73 5.68
N ASN A 320 23.67 -1.45 5.00
CA ASN A 320 23.82 -0.24 4.20
C ASN A 320 22.98 -0.24 2.90
N GLU A 321 22.42 -1.37 2.50
CA GLU A 321 21.52 -1.45 1.35
C GLU A 321 20.10 -1.00 1.70
N ILE A 322 19.72 -1.06 2.98
CA ILE A 322 18.39 -0.68 3.45
C ILE A 322 18.43 0.72 4.06
N LYS A 323 17.62 1.63 3.57
CA LYS A 323 17.49 2.99 4.11
C LYS A 323 16.43 3.10 5.20
N CYS A 324 15.27 2.51 4.98
CA CYS A 324 14.20 2.63 5.96
C CYS A 324 13.21 1.46 5.96
N ILE A 325 12.52 1.34 7.08
CA ILE A 325 11.32 0.51 7.24
C ILE A 325 10.12 1.45 7.27
N ASP A 326 9.28 1.37 6.28
CA ASP A 326 8.12 2.22 6.10
C ASP A 326 6.85 1.52 6.57
N PHE A 327 6.26 2.00 7.64
CA PHE A 327 5.00 1.48 8.18
C PHE A 327 3.75 1.97 7.44
N THR A 328 3.93 2.66 6.34
CA THR A 328 2.88 3.20 5.48
C THR A 328 1.88 4.11 6.22
N ARG A 329 0.73 4.37 5.61
CA ARG A 329 -0.27 5.30 6.15
C ARG A 329 -0.80 4.89 7.52
N GLY A 330 -1.20 5.90 8.28
CA GLY A 330 -1.79 5.79 9.61
C GLY A 330 -0.82 6.21 10.71
N THR A 331 -1.39 6.75 11.77
CA THR A 331 -0.70 7.35 12.91
C THR A 331 -0.86 6.48 14.17
N GLU A 332 -0.76 5.16 14.01
CA GLU A 332 -0.88 4.25 15.12
C GLU A 332 0.28 4.40 16.10
N ASP A 333 -0.02 4.49 17.39
CA ASP A 333 0.94 4.68 18.49
C ASP A 333 2.21 3.83 18.43
N TYR A 334 2.10 2.59 17.94
CA TYR A 334 3.26 1.69 17.91
C TYR A 334 4.36 2.18 16.96
N LYS A 335 4.01 2.89 15.91
CA LYS A 335 4.95 3.45 14.95
C LYS A 335 5.84 4.49 15.61
N TYR A 336 5.26 5.38 16.41
CA TYR A 336 5.99 6.41 17.17
C TYR A 336 6.79 5.80 18.32
N LYS A 337 6.29 4.73 18.95
CA LYS A 337 7.05 3.97 19.96
C LYS A 337 8.32 3.35 19.39
N LEU A 338 8.35 3.10 18.10
CA LEU A 338 9.52 2.62 17.35
C LEU A 338 10.38 3.78 16.81
N ASN A 339 10.22 4.99 17.33
CA ASN A 339 10.93 6.20 16.91
C ASN A 339 10.65 6.57 15.45
N GLY A 340 9.41 6.37 15.01
CA GLY A 340 8.97 6.67 13.64
C GLY A 340 8.89 8.17 13.37
N THR A 341 9.29 8.55 12.16
CA THR A 341 9.21 9.89 11.59
C THR A 341 8.04 9.97 10.61
N GLU A 342 7.37 11.10 10.57
CA GLU A 342 6.24 11.34 9.67
C GLU A 342 6.69 11.78 8.28
N LYS A 343 5.90 11.37 7.28
CA LYS A 343 5.87 11.96 5.95
C LYS A 343 4.43 12.10 5.49
N HIS A 344 4.18 13.07 4.62
CA HIS A 344 2.83 13.44 4.24
C HIS A 344 2.50 13.01 2.80
N LEU A 345 1.25 12.60 2.61
CA LEU A 345 0.66 12.27 1.34
C LEU A 345 -0.50 13.22 1.08
N CYS A 346 -0.57 13.74 -0.13
CA CYS A 346 -1.64 14.63 -0.56
C CYS A 346 -2.74 13.84 -1.28
N ASN A 347 -3.98 14.27 -1.04
CA ASN A 347 -5.14 13.86 -1.81
C ASN A 347 -5.66 15.09 -2.54
N PHE A 348 -5.58 15.07 -3.85
CA PHE A 348 -6.03 16.17 -4.70
C PHE A 348 -7.34 15.80 -5.40
N THR A 349 -8.27 16.74 -5.43
CA THR A 349 -9.49 16.66 -6.22
C THR A 349 -9.67 17.97 -6.99
N PHE A 350 -9.82 17.89 -8.28
CA PHE A 350 -10.02 19.04 -9.17
C PHE A 350 -10.79 18.66 -10.43
N ASN A 351 -11.40 19.64 -11.10
CA ASN A 351 -12.04 19.44 -12.39
C ASN A 351 -10.97 19.48 -13.50
N ILE A 352 -11.12 18.61 -14.47
CA ILE A 352 -10.25 18.57 -15.64
C ILE A 352 -11.05 18.74 -16.93
#